data_e3294f65f6040bdc1a9ad47375a42fe3
#
_entry.id   e3294f65f6040bdc1a9ad47375a42fe3
#
_cell.length_a   1.000
_cell.length_b   1.000
_cell.length_c   1.000
_cell.angle_alpha   90.00
_cell.angle_beta   90.00
_cell.angle_gamma   90.00
#
_symmetry.space_group_name_H-M   'P 1'
#
loop_
_entity.id
_entity.type
_entity.pdbx_description
1 polymer ?
#
loop_
_entity_poly.entity_id
_entity_poly.type
_entity_poly.pdbx_seq_one_letter_code
_entity_poly.pdbx_strand_id
1 'polypeptide(L)'
;MSDPAPPNPGRRSLLMGAGLLVIAAGALWVASKFSWVRLRSFDGLGEPRTLMVSGADWSAALVPLAVALVAAAIATLAVRGWALRVLAVLVAIIGAAAAYLGVSLWAVRDVGPRAAEVKNVAVSTLVGADRLSGGATTAVLAAVVSVLAAITLLRAARGASASKYQTPAARRSEAVSPVDKGQSERVMWDSLDDGHDPTVGPAQT
;
A
#
# COMPACT_ATOMS: atom_id res chain seq x y z
N MET A 1 -20.43 -26.55 -18.10
CA MET A 1 -20.20 -25.27 -17.41
C MET A 1 -18.86 -25.44 -16.67
N SER A 2 -17.78 -24.89 -17.22
CA SER A 2 -16.45 -25.03 -16.61
C SER A 2 -16.39 -24.04 -15.45
N ASP A 3 -16.20 -24.55 -14.23
CA ASP A 3 -15.96 -23.75 -13.04
C ASP A 3 -14.73 -22.82 -13.27
N PRO A 4 -14.82 -21.52 -12.97
CA PRO A 4 -13.69 -20.62 -13.13
C PRO A 4 -12.60 -21.04 -12.15
N ALA A 5 -11.39 -21.29 -12.70
CA ALA A 5 -10.21 -21.67 -11.92
C ALA A 5 -9.98 -20.65 -10.78
N PRO A 6 -9.63 -21.10 -9.56
CA PRO A 6 -9.42 -20.22 -8.42
C PRO A 6 -8.33 -19.20 -8.72
N PRO A 7 -8.55 -17.91 -8.37
CA PRO A 7 -7.60 -16.83 -8.68
C PRO A 7 -6.26 -17.09 -8.00
N ASN A 8 -5.18 -16.99 -8.75
CA ASN A 8 -3.80 -17.14 -8.27
C ASN A 8 -3.56 -16.28 -7.02
N PRO A 9 -3.08 -16.84 -5.91
CA PRO A 9 -2.93 -16.14 -4.62
C PRO A 9 -2.04 -14.88 -4.73
N GLY A 10 -1.06 -14.87 -5.64
CA GLY A 10 -0.22 -13.70 -5.91
C GLY A 10 -0.98 -12.54 -6.55
N ARG A 11 -1.92 -12.80 -7.46
CA ARG A 11 -2.74 -11.76 -8.08
C ARG A 11 -3.71 -11.13 -7.10
N ARG A 12 -4.28 -11.93 -6.19
CA ARG A 12 -5.20 -11.44 -5.15
C ARG A 12 -4.49 -10.48 -4.19
N SER A 13 -3.28 -10.80 -3.75
CA SER A 13 -2.50 -9.93 -2.87
C SER A 13 -2.06 -8.63 -3.54
N LEU A 14 -1.75 -8.62 -4.84
CA LEU A 14 -1.46 -7.41 -5.62
C LEU A 14 -2.69 -6.50 -5.73
N LEU A 15 -3.85 -7.05 -6.07
CA LEU A 15 -5.11 -6.28 -6.16
C LEU A 15 -5.51 -5.71 -4.80
N MET A 16 -5.32 -6.46 -3.73
CA MET A 16 -5.58 -6.01 -2.36
C MET A 16 -4.63 -4.86 -1.97
N GLY A 17 -3.34 -4.97 -2.30
CA GLY A 17 -2.36 -3.90 -2.10
C GLY A 17 -2.70 -2.64 -2.87
N ALA A 18 -3.05 -2.76 -4.17
CA ALA A 18 -3.48 -1.65 -4.99
C ALA A 18 -4.76 -0.98 -4.45
N GLY A 19 -5.74 -1.76 -4.02
CA GLY A 19 -6.96 -1.25 -3.40
C GLY A 19 -6.70 -0.45 -2.13
N LEU A 20 -5.82 -0.95 -1.25
CA LEU A 20 -5.40 -0.24 -0.05
C LEU A 20 -4.69 1.08 -0.38
N LEU A 21 -3.87 1.13 -1.44
CA LEU A 21 -3.22 2.38 -1.88
C LEU A 21 -4.23 3.41 -2.35
N VAL A 22 -5.28 3.00 -3.08
CA VAL A 22 -6.34 3.91 -3.53
C VAL A 22 -7.12 4.45 -2.33
N ILE A 23 -7.44 3.60 -1.35
CA ILE A 23 -8.12 4.02 -0.11
C ILE A 23 -7.24 5.01 0.66
N ALA A 24 -5.95 4.73 0.82
CA ALA A 24 -5.00 5.61 1.51
C ALA A 24 -4.87 6.97 0.79
N ALA A 25 -4.79 6.96 -0.54
CA ALA A 25 -4.75 8.18 -1.35
C ALA A 25 -6.01 9.03 -1.18
N GLY A 26 -7.18 8.40 -1.24
CA GLY A 26 -8.47 9.06 -1.02
C GLY A 26 -8.57 9.65 0.39
N ALA A 27 -8.17 8.90 1.41
CA ALA A 27 -8.15 9.37 2.80
C ALA A 27 -7.20 10.55 2.99
N LEU A 28 -6.01 10.52 2.36
CA LEU A 28 -5.04 11.62 2.44
C LEU A 28 -5.55 12.87 1.70
N TRP A 29 -6.21 12.68 0.56
CA TRP A 29 -6.85 13.78 -0.17
C TRP A 29 -7.99 14.42 0.65
N VAL A 30 -8.83 13.62 1.29
CA VAL A 30 -9.89 14.10 2.20
C VAL A 30 -9.27 14.84 3.39
N ALA A 31 -8.20 14.30 4.00
CA ALA A 31 -7.47 14.96 5.09
C ALA A 31 -6.94 16.34 4.68
N SER A 32 -6.52 16.52 3.42
CA SER A 32 -6.06 17.80 2.89
C SER A 32 -7.18 18.87 2.80
N LYS A 33 -8.43 18.44 2.67
CA LYS A 33 -9.60 19.33 2.59
C LYS A 33 -10.20 19.67 3.95
N PHE A 34 -10.00 18.82 4.96
CA PHE A 34 -10.49 19.12 6.29
C PHE A 34 -9.80 20.34 6.90
N SER A 35 -10.53 21.10 7.72
CA SER A 35 -9.97 22.17 8.53
C SER A 35 -9.20 21.57 9.71
N TRP A 36 -7.92 21.95 9.85
CA TRP A 36 -7.03 21.48 10.92
C TRP A 36 -6.91 22.47 12.06
N VAL A 37 -7.01 23.78 11.73
CA VAL A 37 -6.94 24.85 12.72
C VAL A 37 -8.02 25.90 12.43
N ARG A 38 -8.65 26.37 13.48
CA ARG A 38 -9.57 27.52 13.45
C ARG A 38 -8.89 28.68 14.16
N LEU A 39 -8.66 29.76 13.43
CA LEU A 39 -8.14 31.01 13.96
C LEU A 39 -9.26 31.99 14.22
N ARG A 40 -9.19 32.71 15.35
CA ARG A 40 -10.01 33.86 15.64
C ARG A 40 -9.11 35.07 15.66
N SER A 41 -9.40 36.04 14.79
CA SER A 41 -8.68 37.29 14.67
C SER A 41 -9.59 38.46 14.90
N PHE A 42 -9.08 39.46 15.62
CA PHE A 42 -9.76 40.72 15.88
C PHE A 42 -8.76 41.88 15.78
N ASP A 43 -9.03 42.81 14.89
CA ASP A 43 -8.17 43.96 14.60
C ASP A 43 -8.57 45.24 15.36
N GLY A 44 -9.61 45.16 16.22
CA GLY A 44 -10.11 46.29 17.01
C GLY A 44 -11.03 47.24 16.24
N LEU A 45 -11.21 47.08 14.94
CA LEU A 45 -11.95 48.00 14.06
C LEU A 45 -13.24 47.42 13.47
N GLY A 46 -13.52 46.11 13.66
CA GLY A 46 -14.67 45.45 13.07
C GLY A 46 -15.16 44.26 13.86
N GLU A 47 -15.94 43.37 13.25
CA GLU A 47 -16.36 42.10 13.86
C GLU A 47 -15.18 41.08 13.89
N PRO A 48 -15.09 40.25 14.94
CA PRO A 48 -14.13 39.18 15.01
C PRO A 48 -14.25 38.26 13.80
N ARG A 49 -13.12 37.98 13.11
CA ARG A 49 -13.08 37.12 11.94
C ARG A 49 -12.62 35.72 12.33
N THR A 50 -13.30 34.72 11.80
CA THR A 50 -12.91 33.33 11.96
C THR A 50 -12.33 32.81 10.64
N LEU A 51 -11.07 32.38 10.67
CA LEU A 51 -10.36 31.82 9.53
C LEU A 51 -10.12 30.32 9.75
N MET A 52 -10.36 29.54 8.70
CA MET A 52 -10.10 28.10 8.71
C MET A 52 -8.81 27.81 7.95
N VAL A 53 -7.91 27.04 8.57
CA VAL A 53 -6.69 26.51 7.95
C VAL A 53 -6.94 25.07 7.58
N SER A 54 -6.93 24.78 6.28
CA SER A 54 -7.10 23.41 5.79
C SER A 54 -5.82 22.58 5.96
N GLY A 55 -5.92 21.25 5.81
CA GLY A 55 -4.74 20.40 5.79
C GLY A 55 -3.76 20.76 4.67
N ALA A 56 -4.27 21.14 3.50
CA ALA A 56 -3.42 21.60 2.39
C ALA A 56 -2.71 22.93 2.68
N ASP A 57 -3.35 23.84 3.43
CA ASP A 57 -2.72 25.07 3.90
C ASP A 57 -1.64 24.76 4.96
N TRP A 58 -1.95 23.83 5.90
CA TRP A 58 -1.01 23.42 6.95
C TRP A 58 0.22 22.74 6.40
N SER A 59 0.04 21.88 5.39
CA SER A 59 1.13 21.20 4.67
C SER A 59 0.77 20.99 3.21
N ALA A 60 1.44 21.74 2.33
CA ALA A 60 1.30 21.62 0.89
C ALA A 60 1.70 20.20 0.36
N ALA A 61 2.40 19.40 1.18
CA ALA A 61 2.85 18.07 0.78
C ALA A 61 1.72 17.01 0.78
N LEU A 62 0.59 17.23 1.46
CA LEU A 62 -0.51 16.24 1.56
C LEU A 62 -1.08 15.85 0.18
N VAL A 63 -1.29 16.83 -0.69
CA VAL A 63 -1.84 16.59 -2.03
C VAL A 63 -0.85 15.83 -2.93
N PRO A 64 0.42 16.24 -3.07
CA PRO A 64 1.42 15.47 -3.81
C PRO A 64 1.59 14.03 -3.30
N LEU A 65 1.57 13.82 -1.97
CA LEU A 65 1.65 12.48 -1.40
C LEU A 65 0.43 11.60 -1.77
N ALA A 66 -0.77 12.18 -1.79
CA ALA A 66 -1.97 11.48 -2.25
C ALA A 66 -1.85 11.07 -3.73
N VAL A 67 -1.38 11.98 -4.60
CA VAL A 67 -1.15 11.68 -6.02
C VAL A 67 -0.08 10.60 -6.19
N ALA A 68 1.01 10.65 -5.40
CA ALA A 68 2.05 9.63 -5.42
C ALA A 68 1.51 8.23 -5.04
N LEU A 69 0.58 8.13 -4.08
CA LEU A 69 -0.08 6.86 -3.74
C LEU A 69 -0.96 6.33 -4.87
N VAL A 70 -1.67 7.21 -5.61
CA VAL A 70 -2.43 6.80 -6.81
C VAL A 70 -1.48 6.27 -7.88
N ALA A 71 -0.38 6.99 -8.15
CA ALA A 71 0.63 6.54 -9.10
C ALA A 71 1.25 5.20 -8.69
N ALA A 72 1.52 5.00 -7.40
CA ALA A 72 1.99 3.73 -6.86
C ALA A 72 0.96 2.60 -7.05
N ALA A 73 -0.34 2.87 -6.87
CA ALA A 73 -1.39 1.90 -7.12
C ALA A 73 -1.41 1.43 -8.59
N ILE A 74 -1.27 2.34 -9.53
CA ILE A 74 -1.17 2.02 -10.96
C ILE A 74 0.12 1.23 -11.24
N ALA A 75 1.25 1.67 -10.67
CA ALA A 75 2.54 1.01 -10.85
C ALA A 75 2.54 -0.44 -10.35
N THR A 76 1.76 -0.79 -9.30
CA THR A 76 1.66 -2.18 -8.80
C THR A 76 1.14 -3.15 -9.85
N LEU A 77 0.38 -2.69 -10.83
CA LEU A 77 -0.17 -3.51 -11.90
C LEU A 77 0.87 -3.82 -12.99
N ALA A 78 1.82 -2.91 -13.18
CA ALA A 78 2.87 -3.02 -14.22
C ALA A 78 4.16 -3.66 -13.70
N VAL A 79 4.47 -3.48 -12.42
CA VAL A 79 5.77 -3.81 -11.82
C VAL A 79 5.74 -5.19 -11.16
N ARG A 80 6.83 -5.99 -11.36
CA ARG A 80 6.98 -7.35 -10.81
C ARG A 80 8.39 -7.59 -10.26
N GLY A 81 8.51 -8.58 -9.39
CA GLY A 81 9.82 -9.03 -8.87
C GLY A 81 10.46 -8.02 -7.91
N TRP A 82 11.74 -7.67 -8.12
CA TRP A 82 12.50 -6.79 -7.24
C TRP A 82 11.97 -5.34 -7.26
N ALA A 83 11.52 -4.87 -8.43
CA ALA A 83 10.99 -3.53 -8.57
C ALA A 83 9.70 -3.31 -7.75
N LEU A 84 8.90 -4.36 -7.53
CA LEU A 84 7.76 -4.32 -6.60
C LEU A 84 8.21 -4.13 -5.14
N ARG A 85 9.39 -4.64 -4.75
CA ARG A 85 9.97 -4.40 -3.41
C ARG A 85 10.38 -2.95 -3.25
N VAL A 86 11.02 -2.37 -4.27
CA VAL A 86 11.37 -0.94 -4.26
C VAL A 86 10.12 -0.07 -4.15
N LEU A 87 9.08 -0.39 -4.93
CA LEU A 87 7.81 0.32 -4.87
C LEU A 87 7.17 0.24 -3.47
N ALA A 88 7.20 -0.94 -2.84
CA ALA A 88 6.67 -1.12 -1.49
C ALA A 88 7.45 -0.29 -0.44
N VAL A 89 8.77 -0.17 -0.58
CA VAL A 89 9.60 0.71 0.28
C VAL A 89 9.23 2.17 0.06
N LEU A 90 9.07 2.62 -1.20
CA LEU A 90 8.63 3.98 -1.51
C LEU A 90 7.27 4.29 -0.88
N VAL A 91 6.31 3.36 -0.98
CA VAL A 91 4.98 3.50 -0.33
C VAL A 91 5.11 3.60 1.19
N ALA A 92 6.01 2.83 1.82
CA ALA A 92 6.26 2.93 3.26
C ALA A 92 6.83 4.30 3.65
N ILE A 93 7.73 4.86 2.84
CA ILE A 93 8.29 6.21 3.04
C ILE A 93 7.18 7.27 2.91
N ILE A 94 6.32 7.18 1.90
CA ILE A 94 5.16 8.07 1.74
C ILE A 94 4.24 7.98 2.95
N GLY A 95 3.95 6.76 3.44
CA GLY A 95 3.16 6.54 4.64
C GLY A 95 3.80 7.16 5.89
N ALA A 96 5.11 7.02 6.06
CA ALA A 96 5.85 7.63 7.17
C ALA A 96 5.81 9.17 7.10
N ALA A 97 5.97 9.75 5.91
CA ALA A 97 5.82 11.19 5.70
C ALA A 97 4.41 11.68 6.03
N ALA A 98 3.37 10.97 5.59
CA ALA A 98 1.98 11.30 5.91
C ALA A 98 1.70 11.20 7.43
N ALA A 99 2.26 10.19 8.12
CA ALA A 99 2.17 10.07 9.58
C ALA A 99 2.83 11.25 10.28
N TYR A 100 4.04 11.63 9.86
CA TYR A 100 4.76 12.78 10.39
C TYR A 100 3.94 14.07 10.25
N LEU A 101 3.37 14.32 9.07
CA LEU A 101 2.54 15.50 8.82
C LEU A 101 1.28 15.49 9.69
N GLY A 102 0.59 14.34 9.82
CA GLY A 102 -0.57 14.21 10.70
C GLY A 102 -0.21 14.48 12.16
N VAL A 103 0.86 13.87 12.67
CA VAL A 103 1.31 14.03 14.06
C VAL A 103 1.83 15.44 14.34
N SER A 104 2.36 16.15 13.33
CA SER A 104 2.90 17.51 13.47
C SER A 104 1.91 18.50 14.09
N LEU A 105 0.60 18.31 13.88
CA LEU A 105 -0.43 19.14 14.48
C LEU A 105 -0.43 19.07 16.03
N TRP A 106 -0.14 17.90 16.58
CA TRP A 106 -0.06 17.69 18.04
C TRP A 106 1.33 18.02 18.59
N ALA A 107 2.37 17.86 17.80
CA ALA A 107 3.75 18.15 18.20
C ALA A 107 4.01 19.66 18.36
N VAL A 108 3.33 20.50 17.57
CA VAL A 108 3.44 21.96 17.68
C VAL A 108 2.67 22.43 18.92
N ARG A 109 3.38 22.99 19.89
CA ARG A 109 2.78 23.47 21.18
C ARG A 109 1.78 24.59 20.97
N ASP A 110 2.12 25.56 20.14
CA ASP A 110 1.26 26.69 19.79
C ASP A 110 1.02 26.73 18.29
N VAL A 111 -0.21 26.41 17.88
CA VAL A 111 -0.63 26.35 16.47
C VAL A 111 -1.01 27.75 15.94
N GLY A 112 -1.24 28.71 16.82
CA GLY A 112 -1.68 30.06 16.46
C GLY A 112 -0.69 30.80 15.56
N PRO A 113 0.57 31.01 15.97
CA PRO A 113 1.56 31.71 15.18
C PRO A 113 1.80 31.09 13.80
N ARG A 114 1.93 29.74 13.75
CA ARG A 114 2.13 29.03 12.47
C ARG A 114 0.90 29.15 11.56
N ALA A 115 -0.30 29.03 12.09
CA ALA A 115 -1.51 29.14 11.31
C ALA A 115 -1.75 30.60 10.85
N ALA A 116 -1.34 31.60 11.64
CA ALA A 116 -1.36 33.01 11.26
C ALA A 116 -0.40 33.31 10.12
N GLU A 117 0.82 32.76 10.16
CA GLU A 117 1.81 32.86 9.09
C GLU A 117 1.27 32.30 7.78
N VAL A 118 0.68 31.09 7.82
CA VAL A 118 0.07 30.43 6.66
C VAL A 118 -1.06 31.25 6.03
N LYS A 119 -1.82 32.01 6.84
CA LYS A 119 -2.93 32.87 6.38
C LYS A 119 -2.56 34.33 6.19
N ASN A 120 -1.26 34.69 6.37
CA ASN A 120 -0.76 36.05 6.31
C ASN A 120 -1.53 37.02 7.25
N VAL A 121 -1.84 36.57 8.45
CA VAL A 121 -2.50 37.35 9.50
C VAL A 121 -1.48 37.78 10.54
N ALA A 122 -1.54 39.04 10.99
CA ALA A 122 -0.65 39.51 12.04
C ALA A 122 -0.91 38.75 13.35
N VAL A 123 0.13 38.20 13.95
CA VAL A 123 0.02 37.43 15.23
C VAL A 123 -0.56 38.31 16.34
N SER A 124 -0.33 39.62 16.29
CA SER A 124 -0.86 40.63 17.25
C SER A 124 -2.39 40.75 17.25
N THR A 125 -3.05 40.36 16.14
CA THR A 125 -4.52 40.40 16.03
C THR A 125 -5.18 39.08 16.42
N LEU A 126 -4.40 38.04 16.79
CA LEU A 126 -4.92 36.74 17.19
C LEU A 126 -5.55 36.82 18.59
N VAL A 127 -6.85 36.44 18.66
CA VAL A 127 -7.58 36.29 19.90
C VAL A 127 -7.57 34.86 20.41
N GLY A 128 -7.42 33.86 19.48
CA GLY A 128 -7.35 32.45 19.82
C GLY A 128 -7.16 31.56 18.60
N ALA A 129 -6.71 30.35 18.87
CA ALA A 129 -6.55 29.28 17.86
C ALA A 129 -7.02 27.95 18.44
N ASP A 130 -7.97 27.30 17.77
CA ASP A 130 -8.52 26.00 18.17
C ASP A 130 -7.98 24.92 17.19
N ARG A 131 -7.51 23.80 17.73
CA ARG A 131 -7.10 22.62 16.93
C ARG A 131 -8.32 21.78 16.60
N LEU A 132 -8.45 21.45 15.32
CA LEU A 132 -9.44 20.47 14.84
C LEU A 132 -8.71 19.19 14.46
N SER A 133 -8.79 18.17 15.30
CA SER A 133 -8.03 16.91 15.11
C SER A 133 -8.55 16.02 13.98
N GLY A 134 -9.75 16.26 13.45
CA GLY A 134 -10.39 15.38 12.45
C GLY A 134 -9.54 15.14 11.18
N GLY A 135 -8.97 16.20 10.60
CA GLY A 135 -8.11 16.07 9.42
C GLY A 135 -6.79 15.39 9.72
N ALA A 136 -6.16 15.73 10.85
CA ALA A 136 -4.90 15.14 11.27
C ALA A 136 -5.04 13.63 11.59
N THR A 137 -6.12 13.23 12.27
CA THR A 137 -6.42 11.81 12.54
C THR A 137 -6.66 11.04 11.22
N THR A 138 -7.38 11.64 10.27
CA THR A 138 -7.58 11.03 8.94
C THR A 138 -6.25 10.85 8.20
N ALA A 139 -5.30 11.80 8.29
CA ALA A 139 -3.97 11.67 7.71
C ALA A 139 -3.16 10.53 8.34
N VAL A 140 -3.23 10.37 9.67
CA VAL A 140 -2.58 9.26 10.38
C VAL A 140 -3.21 7.92 10.01
N LEU A 141 -4.53 7.83 9.87
CA LEU A 141 -5.20 6.61 9.40
C LEU A 141 -4.79 6.27 7.96
N ALA A 142 -4.70 7.26 7.08
CA ALA A 142 -4.19 7.06 5.72
C ALA A 142 -2.75 6.53 5.72
N ALA A 143 -1.90 7.01 6.62
CA ALA A 143 -0.54 6.52 6.80
C ALA A 143 -0.51 5.04 7.24
N VAL A 144 -1.34 4.64 8.20
CA VAL A 144 -1.46 3.24 8.64
C VAL A 144 -1.89 2.34 7.46
N VAL A 145 -2.91 2.76 6.70
CA VAL A 145 -3.37 2.02 5.51
C VAL A 145 -2.26 1.90 4.46
N SER A 146 -1.45 2.97 4.26
CA SER A 146 -0.29 2.95 3.35
C SER A 146 0.76 1.93 3.79
N VAL A 147 1.05 1.84 5.08
CA VAL A 147 2.01 0.85 5.64
C VAL A 147 1.46 -0.57 5.45
N LEU A 148 0.18 -0.80 5.70
CA LEU A 148 -0.46 -2.10 5.45
C LEU A 148 -0.39 -2.46 3.96
N ALA A 149 -0.61 -1.50 3.05
CA ALA A 149 -0.42 -1.70 1.62
C ALA A 149 1.03 -2.08 1.28
N ALA A 150 2.03 -1.39 1.84
CA ALA A 150 3.43 -1.72 1.65
C ALA A 150 3.77 -3.15 2.11
N ILE A 151 3.25 -3.58 3.26
CA ILE A 151 3.44 -4.93 3.79
C ILE A 151 2.82 -5.98 2.84
N THR A 152 1.60 -5.73 2.34
CA THR A 152 0.94 -6.66 1.39
C THR A 152 1.71 -6.77 0.09
N LEU A 153 2.25 -5.66 -0.45
CA LEU A 153 3.08 -5.64 -1.65
C LEU A 153 4.42 -6.36 -1.43
N LEU A 154 5.07 -6.18 -0.27
CA LEU A 154 6.30 -6.91 0.07
C LEU A 154 6.07 -8.42 0.14
N ARG A 155 4.94 -8.86 0.73
CA ARG A 155 4.57 -10.28 0.78
C ARG A 155 4.32 -10.83 -0.63
N ALA A 156 3.61 -10.09 -1.47
CA ALA A 156 3.39 -10.47 -2.88
C ALA A 156 4.70 -10.61 -3.66
N ALA A 157 5.64 -9.68 -3.45
CA ALA A 157 6.95 -9.70 -4.09
C ALA A 157 7.82 -10.90 -3.66
N ARG A 158 7.70 -11.35 -2.41
CA ARG A 158 8.42 -12.55 -1.91
C ARG A 158 7.85 -13.83 -2.51
N GLY A 159 6.53 -13.97 -2.59
CA GLY A 159 5.87 -15.12 -3.19
C GLY A 159 6.24 -15.31 -4.67
N ALA A 160 6.30 -14.22 -5.43
CA ALA A 160 6.71 -14.25 -6.84
C ALA A 160 8.18 -14.68 -7.04
N SER A 161 9.07 -14.38 -6.10
CA SER A 161 10.48 -14.82 -6.14
C SER A 161 10.65 -16.30 -5.81
N ALA A 162 9.90 -16.82 -4.85
CA ALA A 162 9.93 -18.23 -4.47
C ALA A 162 9.47 -19.14 -5.64
N SER A 163 8.43 -18.75 -6.36
CA SER A 163 7.93 -19.46 -7.55
C SER A 163 8.94 -19.51 -8.71
N LYS A 164 9.83 -18.52 -8.81
CA LYS A 164 10.85 -18.46 -9.87
C LYS A 164 12.04 -19.42 -9.63
N TYR A 165 12.26 -19.83 -8.39
CA TYR A 165 13.33 -20.74 -7.97
C TYR A 165 12.85 -22.16 -7.69
N GLN A 166 11.55 -22.45 -7.89
CA GLN A 166 11.09 -23.84 -7.86
C GLN A 166 11.73 -24.61 -9.01
N THR A 167 12.41 -25.69 -8.66
CA THR A 167 13.00 -26.60 -9.65
C THR A 167 11.91 -27.12 -10.59
N PRO A 168 12.24 -27.40 -11.86
CA PRO A 168 11.28 -27.98 -12.81
C PRO A 168 10.57 -29.24 -12.28
N ALA A 169 11.23 -30.00 -11.42
CA ALA A 169 10.68 -31.16 -10.73
C ALA A 169 9.56 -30.79 -9.72
N ALA A 170 9.74 -29.72 -8.93
CA ALA A 170 8.73 -29.26 -7.98
C ALA A 170 7.46 -28.70 -8.69
N ARG A 171 7.62 -28.03 -9.85
CA ARG A 171 6.49 -27.59 -10.69
C ARG A 171 5.72 -28.76 -11.30
N ARG A 172 6.41 -29.84 -11.70
CA ARG A 172 5.74 -31.04 -12.21
C ARG A 172 4.96 -31.77 -11.12
N SER A 173 5.48 -31.86 -9.92
CA SER A 173 4.78 -32.53 -8.81
C SER A 173 3.52 -31.80 -8.35
N GLU A 174 3.42 -30.47 -8.54
CA GLU A 174 2.19 -29.71 -8.29
C GLU A 174 1.18 -29.78 -9.45
N ALA A 175 1.65 -29.96 -10.68
CA ALA A 175 0.82 -30.01 -11.89
C ALA A 175 0.26 -31.42 -12.19
N VAL A 176 0.85 -32.46 -11.61
CA VAL A 176 0.44 -33.85 -11.85
C VAL A 176 -0.56 -34.30 -10.81
N SER A 177 -1.81 -34.52 -11.25
CA SER A 177 -2.86 -35.18 -10.47
C SER A 177 -2.38 -36.58 -10.00
N PRO A 178 -2.90 -37.09 -8.85
CA PRO A 178 -2.44 -38.35 -8.26
C PRO A 178 -2.53 -39.59 -9.18
N VAL A 179 -3.29 -39.49 -10.25
CA VAL A 179 -3.51 -40.61 -11.22
C VAL A 179 -2.33 -40.77 -12.19
N ASP A 180 -1.56 -39.70 -12.50
CA ASP A 180 -0.45 -39.72 -13.46
C ASP A 180 0.93 -39.96 -12.84
N LYS A 181 1.01 -40.17 -11.53
CA LYS A 181 2.28 -40.46 -10.84
C LYS A 181 2.95 -41.76 -11.20
N GLY A 182 2.26 -42.66 -11.91
CA GLY A 182 2.79 -43.93 -12.36
C GLY A 182 3.66 -43.86 -13.63
N GLN A 183 3.64 -42.75 -14.35
CA GLN A 183 4.31 -42.61 -15.64
C GLN A 183 5.20 -41.36 -15.75
N SER A 184 5.85 -40.90 -14.67
CA SER A 184 6.82 -39.84 -14.82
C SER A 184 8.06 -40.37 -15.54
N GLU A 185 8.57 -39.61 -16.53
CA GLU A 185 9.80 -39.97 -17.26
C GLU A 185 10.94 -40.44 -16.35
N ARG A 186 11.00 -39.95 -15.13
CA ARG A 186 12.03 -40.29 -14.16
C ARG A 186 11.88 -41.70 -13.59
N VAL A 187 10.62 -42.13 -13.33
CA VAL A 187 10.32 -43.51 -12.91
C VAL A 187 10.63 -44.47 -14.06
N MET A 188 10.42 -44.03 -15.30
CA MET A 188 10.76 -44.79 -16.48
C MET A 188 12.29 -44.94 -16.65
N TRP A 189 13.06 -43.90 -16.38
CA TRP A 189 14.53 -43.94 -16.41
C TRP A 189 15.12 -44.76 -15.26
N ASP A 190 14.60 -44.60 -14.04
CA ASP A 190 14.98 -45.37 -12.85
C ASP A 190 14.70 -46.88 -13.07
N SER A 191 13.57 -47.24 -13.72
CA SER A 191 13.25 -48.65 -14.03
C SER A 191 14.17 -49.22 -15.10
N LEU A 192 14.67 -48.43 -16.03
CA LEU A 192 15.67 -48.84 -17.03
C LEU A 192 17.05 -49.05 -16.40
N ASP A 193 17.45 -48.22 -15.45
CA ASP A 193 18.73 -48.37 -14.71
C ASP A 193 18.71 -49.62 -13.80
N ASP A 194 17.53 -50.00 -13.28
CA ASP A 194 17.32 -51.26 -12.53
C ASP A 194 17.16 -52.49 -13.44
N GLY A 195 17.31 -52.33 -14.75
CA GLY A 195 17.22 -53.42 -15.71
C GLY A 195 15.81 -53.92 -16.01
N HIS A 196 14.79 -53.18 -15.62
CA HIS A 196 13.39 -53.48 -15.95
C HIS A 196 12.96 -52.72 -17.20
N ASP A 197 12.65 -53.45 -18.26
CA ASP A 197 12.11 -52.88 -19.49
C ASP A 197 10.59 -52.66 -19.36
N PRO A 198 10.15 -51.38 -19.28
CA PRO A 198 8.74 -51.04 -19.11
C PRO A 198 7.89 -51.36 -20.35
N THR A 199 8.51 -51.73 -21.45
CA THR A 199 7.80 -52.12 -22.70
C THR A 199 7.46 -53.58 -22.79
N VAL A 200 8.02 -54.45 -21.93
CA VAL A 200 7.69 -55.85 -21.85
C VAL A 200 6.49 -56.04 -20.90
N GLY A 201 5.30 -56.16 -21.44
CA GLY A 201 4.11 -56.45 -20.69
C GLY A 201 4.24 -57.78 -19.92
N PRO A 202 3.47 -57.96 -18.79
CA PRO A 202 3.51 -59.19 -18.03
C PRO A 202 3.15 -60.37 -18.96
N ALA A 203 4.10 -61.33 -19.05
CA ALA A 203 3.90 -62.54 -19.81
C ALA A 203 2.65 -63.25 -19.31
N GLN A 204 1.65 -63.40 -20.17
CA GLN A 204 0.45 -64.18 -19.87
C GLN A 204 0.89 -65.67 -19.74
N THR A 205 0.85 -66.14 -18.50
CA THR A 205 0.83 -67.56 -18.19
C THR A 205 -0.57 -67.97 -17.74
#